data_13d86ddda75c3a1b7250df75e8b0f213
#
_entry.id   13d86ddda75c3a1b7250df75e8b0f213
#
_cell.length_a   1.000
_cell.length_b   1.000
_cell.length_c   1.000
_cell.angle_alpha   90.00
_cell.angle_beta   90.00
_cell.angle_gamma   90.00
#
_symmetry.space_group_name_H-M   'P 1'
#
loop_
_entity.id
_entity.type
_entity.pdbx_description
1 polymer ?
#
loop_
_entity_poly.entity_id
_entity_poly.type
_entity_poly.pdbx_seq_one_letter_code
_entity_poly.pdbx_strand_id
1 'polypeptide(L)'
;MHVERICVVGLGLMGGSLALALRLARRLAIPQRPFHLTIVDTNPKTRAAAGRIADFVSDDLALGVQNADLVVLATPVRTIVNVLHQLPILRPDGCLVFDLGSSKSDICRAMDHLPDSFQAIGGHPMCGKEVAGFGAATPDLFRQQTFILCPTQRTTPHLEAVAHQLVVDLGARPLVLPPALHDNMVAVVSHLPYMVAAALMRHAAQVGDERLWPVSSSGFRDTSRVAGTDPQMMLDILLTNKTAVLQQIAHYQNQLADVAALIETHDEDALLQWLTETQQAYWAYRQAKKDG
;
A
#
# COMPACT_ATOMS: atom_id res chain seq x y z
N MET A 1 27.15 -3.52 -2.20
CA MET A 1 26.89 -4.22 -0.92
C MET A 1 26.02 -5.41 -1.25
N HIS A 2 26.35 -6.60 -0.79
CA HIS A 2 25.54 -7.79 -1.00
C HIS A 2 24.49 -7.84 0.12
N VAL A 3 23.21 -8.02 -0.20
CA VAL A 3 22.14 -8.15 0.81
C VAL A 3 22.05 -9.61 1.24
N GLU A 4 22.54 -9.91 2.44
CA GLU A 4 22.53 -11.25 3.02
C GLU A 4 21.63 -11.35 4.27
N ARG A 5 21.37 -10.21 4.93
CA ARG A 5 20.55 -10.13 6.15
C ARG A 5 19.41 -9.15 5.96
N ILE A 6 18.22 -9.70 5.90
CA ILE A 6 16.98 -8.93 5.69
C ILE A 6 16.19 -8.93 6.99
N CYS A 7 15.83 -7.74 7.47
CA CYS A 7 14.89 -7.57 8.58
C CYS A 7 13.56 -7.04 8.06
N VAL A 8 12.47 -7.75 8.29
CA VAL A 8 11.10 -7.30 8.01
C VAL A 8 10.46 -6.85 9.32
N VAL A 9 10.11 -5.57 9.41
CA VAL A 9 9.43 -4.96 10.55
C VAL A 9 7.94 -4.86 10.27
N GLY A 10 7.14 -5.63 11.00
CA GLY A 10 5.71 -5.84 10.76
C GLY A 10 5.41 -7.06 9.90
N LEU A 11 4.74 -8.06 10.48
CA LEU A 11 4.34 -9.29 9.81
C LEU A 11 2.82 -9.35 9.62
N GLY A 12 2.26 -8.28 9.07
CA GLY A 12 0.87 -8.24 8.61
C GLY A 12 0.69 -8.98 7.27
N LEU A 13 -0.32 -8.58 6.51
CA LEU A 13 -0.56 -9.10 5.16
C LEU A 13 0.65 -8.86 4.24
N MET A 14 1.15 -7.61 4.16
CA MET A 14 2.22 -7.23 3.23
C MET A 14 3.57 -7.79 3.64
N GLY A 15 4.01 -7.54 4.88
CA GLY A 15 5.30 -8.04 5.38
C GLY A 15 5.34 -9.56 5.43
N GLY A 16 4.21 -10.21 5.77
CA GLY A 16 4.08 -11.66 5.74
C GLY A 16 4.18 -12.23 4.33
N SER A 17 3.51 -11.62 3.37
CA SER A 17 3.58 -12.05 1.97
C SER A 17 4.98 -11.88 1.39
N LEU A 18 5.66 -10.77 1.72
CA LEU A 18 7.07 -10.56 1.34
C LEU A 18 7.97 -11.65 1.95
N ALA A 19 7.85 -11.91 3.25
CA ALA A 19 8.65 -12.92 3.93
C ALA A 19 8.45 -14.32 3.33
N LEU A 20 7.21 -14.68 3.01
CA LEU A 20 6.87 -15.95 2.34
C LEU A 20 7.46 -16.02 0.92
N ALA A 21 7.34 -14.94 0.13
CA ALA A 21 7.87 -14.86 -1.22
C ALA A 21 9.40 -14.98 -1.24
N LEU A 22 10.09 -14.26 -0.34
CA LEU A 22 11.55 -14.36 -0.17
C LEU A 22 11.98 -15.79 0.17
N ARG A 23 11.26 -16.46 1.07
CA ARG A 23 11.56 -17.87 1.41
C ARG A 23 11.32 -18.83 0.25
N LEU A 24 10.30 -18.60 -0.55
CA LEU A 24 10.02 -19.39 -1.75
C LEU A 24 11.11 -19.16 -2.80
N ALA A 25 11.47 -17.93 -3.08
CA ALA A 25 12.55 -17.58 -4.02
C ALA A 25 13.88 -18.22 -3.63
N ARG A 26 14.24 -18.21 -2.33
CA ARG A 26 15.45 -18.89 -1.81
C ARG A 26 15.46 -20.38 -2.11
N ARG A 27 14.30 -21.06 -2.01
CA ARG A 27 14.21 -22.51 -2.26
C ARG A 27 14.34 -22.86 -3.74
N LEU A 28 13.95 -21.96 -4.63
CA LEU A 28 13.93 -22.18 -6.07
C LEU A 28 15.20 -21.70 -6.77
N ALA A 29 16.01 -20.82 -6.15
CA ALA A 29 17.23 -20.29 -6.74
C ALA A 29 18.31 -21.36 -6.88
N ILE A 30 18.97 -21.40 -8.07
CA ILE A 30 20.13 -22.26 -8.35
C ILE A 30 21.24 -21.35 -8.93
N PRO A 31 22.42 -21.20 -8.25
CA PRO A 31 22.74 -21.71 -6.92
C PRO A 31 21.95 -21.01 -5.81
N GLN A 32 21.68 -21.74 -4.75
CA GLN A 32 21.00 -21.18 -3.58
C GLN A 32 21.82 -20.02 -3.00
N ARG A 33 21.23 -18.82 -2.97
CA ARG A 33 21.83 -17.69 -2.27
C ARG A 33 21.29 -17.67 -0.83
N PRO A 34 22.11 -18.02 0.17
CA PRO A 34 21.66 -17.98 1.55
C PRO A 34 21.47 -16.51 1.96
N PHE A 35 20.35 -16.21 2.57
CA PHE A 35 20.15 -14.97 3.30
C PHE A 35 19.52 -15.28 4.66
N HIS A 36 19.78 -14.44 5.64
CA HIS A 36 19.21 -14.53 6.97
C HIS A 36 17.97 -13.63 7.02
N LEU A 37 16.82 -14.19 7.38
CA LEU A 37 15.56 -13.45 7.52
C LEU A 37 15.24 -13.26 8.99
N THR A 38 15.27 -12.00 9.43
CA THR A 38 14.79 -11.56 10.73
C THR A 38 13.39 -10.98 10.60
N ILE A 39 12.52 -11.26 11.56
CA ILE A 39 11.18 -10.67 11.64
C ILE A 39 11.02 -9.98 12.99
N VAL A 40 10.54 -8.74 12.94
CA VAL A 40 10.13 -7.97 14.13
C VAL A 40 8.63 -7.73 14.07
N ASP A 41 7.92 -8.19 15.10
CA ASP A 41 6.48 -7.94 15.24
C ASP A 41 6.08 -7.90 16.72
N THR A 42 5.24 -6.95 17.11
CA THR A 42 4.79 -6.80 18.51
C THR A 42 3.73 -7.84 18.91
N ASN A 43 3.05 -8.47 17.96
CA ASN A 43 1.99 -9.45 18.23
C ASN A 43 2.58 -10.85 18.51
N PRO A 44 2.42 -11.42 19.71
CA PRO A 44 3.00 -12.71 20.06
C PRO A 44 2.45 -13.87 19.22
N LYS A 45 1.19 -13.81 18.78
CA LYS A 45 0.60 -14.85 17.91
C LYS A 45 1.25 -14.85 16.53
N THR A 46 1.51 -13.66 16.00
CA THR A 46 2.19 -13.46 14.72
C THR A 46 3.63 -13.96 14.82
N ARG A 47 4.36 -13.61 15.91
CA ARG A 47 5.74 -14.10 16.13
C ARG A 47 5.82 -15.62 16.21
N ALA A 48 4.89 -16.26 16.90
CA ALA A 48 4.86 -17.72 16.99
C ALA A 48 4.69 -18.38 15.60
N ALA A 49 3.86 -17.80 14.73
CA ALA A 49 3.69 -18.26 13.36
C ALA A 49 4.93 -18.00 12.49
N ALA A 50 5.62 -16.87 12.73
CA ALA A 50 6.83 -16.46 12.00
C ALA A 50 8.02 -17.42 12.19
N GLY A 51 8.11 -18.12 13.32
CA GLY A 51 9.20 -19.06 13.62
C GLY A 51 9.37 -20.19 12.59
N ARG A 52 8.39 -20.42 11.72
CA ARG A 52 8.48 -21.40 10.63
C ARG A 52 9.11 -20.85 9.35
N ILE A 53 9.19 -19.52 9.21
CA ILE A 53 9.65 -18.85 8.00
C ILE A 53 10.83 -17.92 8.22
N ALA A 54 11.15 -17.56 9.47
CA ALA A 54 12.27 -16.68 9.82
C ALA A 54 13.41 -17.47 10.46
N ASP A 55 14.63 -16.95 10.35
CA ASP A 55 15.79 -17.47 11.06
C ASP A 55 15.87 -16.89 12.48
N PHE A 56 15.35 -15.66 12.67
CA PHE A 56 15.23 -14.99 13.96
C PHE A 56 13.92 -14.20 14.04
N VAL A 57 13.27 -14.19 15.20
CA VAL A 57 12.01 -13.47 15.46
C VAL A 57 12.11 -12.75 16.78
N SER A 58 11.71 -11.48 16.82
CA SER A 58 11.74 -10.63 18.03
C SER A 58 10.55 -9.68 18.08
N ASP A 59 10.23 -9.15 19.27
CA ASP A 59 9.44 -7.93 19.46
C ASP A 59 10.31 -6.69 19.69
N ASP A 60 11.60 -6.89 19.88
CA ASP A 60 12.57 -5.82 20.06
C ASP A 60 13.13 -5.38 18.69
N LEU A 61 12.83 -4.12 18.34
CA LEU A 61 13.28 -3.52 17.08
C LEU A 61 14.83 -3.42 17.06
N ALA A 62 15.47 -3.09 18.18
CA ALA A 62 16.94 -2.94 18.24
C ALA A 62 17.64 -4.26 17.90
N LEU A 63 17.18 -5.37 18.50
CA LEU A 63 17.71 -6.70 18.19
C LEU A 63 17.47 -7.09 16.74
N GLY A 64 16.29 -6.72 16.19
CA GLY A 64 15.92 -7.05 14.82
C GLY A 64 16.77 -6.37 13.76
N VAL A 65 17.07 -5.08 13.94
CA VAL A 65 17.80 -4.28 12.95
C VAL A 65 19.31 -4.32 13.11
N GLN A 66 19.83 -4.80 14.24
CA GLN A 66 21.23 -4.70 14.65
C GLN A 66 22.23 -5.13 13.56
N ASN A 67 21.92 -6.20 12.84
CA ASN A 67 22.81 -6.77 11.83
C ASN A 67 22.22 -6.77 10.41
N ALA A 68 21.11 -6.05 10.20
CA ALA A 68 20.43 -6.06 8.91
C ALA A 68 21.22 -5.27 7.85
N ASP A 69 21.37 -5.84 6.66
CA ASP A 69 21.87 -5.15 5.48
C ASP A 69 20.70 -4.37 4.82
N LEU A 70 19.48 -4.94 4.88
CA LEU A 70 18.23 -4.34 4.40
C LEU A 70 17.16 -4.44 5.48
N VAL A 71 16.57 -3.30 5.84
CA VAL A 71 15.39 -3.20 6.70
C VAL A 71 14.18 -2.89 5.84
N VAL A 72 13.17 -3.76 5.86
CA VAL A 72 11.89 -3.56 5.17
C VAL A 72 10.82 -3.21 6.19
N LEU A 73 10.23 -2.03 6.05
CA LEU A 73 9.19 -1.51 6.95
C LEU A 73 7.80 -1.83 6.37
N ALA A 74 7.05 -2.71 7.03
CA ALA A 74 5.76 -3.22 6.60
C ALA A 74 4.65 -3.05 7.66
N THR A 75 4.80 -2.06 8.52
CA THR A 75 3.83 -1.64 9.54
C THR A 75 2.90 -0.54 8.99
N PRO A 76 1.86 -0.09 9.72
CA PRO A 76 1.08 1.09 9.34
C PRO A 76 1.96 2.32 9.11
N VAL A 77 1.51 3.24 8.22
CA VAL A 77 2.33 4.36 7.72
C VAL A 77 2.93 5.21 8.85
N ARG A 78 2.14 5.60 9.85
CA ARG A 78 2.65 6.39 10.99
C ARG A 78 3.68 5.64 11.81
N THR A 79 3.54 4.32 11.93
CA THR A 79 4.53 3.47 12.58
C THR A 79 5.82 3.40 11.77
N ILE A 80 5.74 3.32 10.42
CA ILE A 80 6.92 3.40 9.55
C ILE A 80 7.70 4.68 9.81
N VAL A 81 7.03 5.83 9.83
CA VAL A 81 7.67 7.13 10.12
C VAL A 81 8.35 7.13 11.50
N ASN A 82 7.66 6.59 12.51
CA ASN A 82 8.24 6.49 13.86
C ASN A 82 9.47 5.56 13.91
N VAL A 83 9.47 4.45 13.19
CA VAL A 83 10.63 3.54 13.09
C VAL A 83 11.79 4.22 12.39
N LEU A 84 11.53 4.95 11.28
CA LEU A 84 12.57 5.71 10.56
C LEU A 84 13.30 6.71 11.49
N HIS A 85 12.60 7.37 12.40
CA HIS A 85 13.23 8.27 13.38
C HIS A 85 14.09 7.53 14.43
N GLN A 86 13.81 6.26 14.69
CA GLN A 86 14.56 5.45 15.66
C GLN A 86 15.79 4.78 15.03
N LEU A 87 15.74 4.46 13.72
CA LEU A 87 16.80 3.73 13.04
C LEU A 87 18.21 4.31 13.22
N PRO A 88 18.45 5.64 13.16
CA PRO A 88 19.79 6.21 13.36
C PRO A 88 20.38 5.94 14.75
N ILE A 89 19.54 5.79 15.77
CA ILE A 89 19.96 5.48 17.13
C ILE A 89 20.26 3.99 17.26
N LEU A 90 19.40 3.15 16.67
CA LEU A 90 19.49 1.68 16.80
C LEU A 90 20.53 1.08 15.85
N ARG A 91 20.86 1.78 14.78
CA ARG A 91 21.78 1.34 13.72
C ARG A 91 22.66 2.50 13.25
N PRO A 92 23.59 3.01 14.06
CA PRO A 92 24.40 4.19 13.72
C PRO A 92 25.27 4.01 12.47
N ASP A 93 25.68 2.77 12.15
CA ASP A 93 26.43 2.46 10.93
C ASP A 93 25.62 2.53 9.64
N GLY A 94 24.28 2.68 9.77
CA GLY A 94 23.36 2.73 8.64
C GLY A 94 23.07 1.36 8.02
N CYS A 95 22.14 1.35 7.07
CA CYS A 95 21.76 0.18 6.26
C CYS A 95 20.92 0.62 5.04
N LEU A 96 20.52 -0.34 4.21
CA LEU A 96 19.49 -0.12 3.19
C LEU A 96 18.10 -0.15 3.85
N VAL A 97 17.23 0.77 3.45
CA VAL A 97 15.86 0.88 3.98
C VAL A 97 14.86 0.87 2.83
N PHE A 98 13.85 0.04 2.96
CA PHE A 98 12.73 -0.10 2.03
C PHE A 98 11.41 -0.12 2.81
N ASP A 99 10.33 0.43 2.28
CA ASP A 99 9.02 0.33 2.94
C ASP A 99 7.93 -0.25 2.03
N LEU A 100 6.79 -0.60 2.62
CA LEU A 100 5.60 -1.11 1.93
C LEU A 100 4.34 -0.28 2.26
N GLY A 101 4.50 0.94 2.70
CA GLY A 101 3.39 1.80 3.14
C GLY A 101 2.49 2.26 2.00
N SER A 102 1.24 2.60 2.34
CA SER A 102 0.21 2.97 1.36
C SER A 102 0.26 4.45 0.93
N SER A 103 0.91 5.34 1.67
CA SER A 103 1.22 6.73 1.29
C SER A 103 2.73 6.96 1.33
N LYS A 104 3.24 7.90 0.52
CA LYS A 104 4.69 8.02 0.31
C LYS A 104 5.28 9.34 0.79
N SER A 105 4.56 10.45 0.70
CA SER A 105 5.14 11.77 0.97
C SER A 105 5.75 11.89 2.37
N ASP A 106 5.05 11.45 3.41
CA ASP A 106 5.55 11.52 4.78
C ASP A 106 6.67 10.52 5.04
N ILE A 107 6.55 9.29 4.49
CA ILE A 107 7.59 8.25 4.62
C ILE A 107 8.87 8.69 3.91
N CYS A 108 8.78 9.13 2.65
CA CYS A 108 9.95 9.55 1.88
C CYS A 108 10.61 10.80 2.49
N ARG A 109 9.82 11.74 3.03
CA ARG A 109 10.35 12.87 3.79
C ARG A 109 11.13 12.41 5.03
N ALA A 110 10.61 11.44 5.78
CA ALA A 110 11.34 10.87 6.92
C ALA A 110 12.61 10.13 6.47
N MET A 111 12.58 9.44 5.33
CA MET A 111 13.76 8.81 4.73
C MET A 111 14.82 9.84 4.32
N ASP A 112 14.41 11.00 3.77
CA ASP A 112 15.33 12.07 3.38
C ASP A 112 16.11 12.65 4.58
N HIS A 113 15.54 12.58 5.77
CA HIS A 113 16.18 13.03 7.01
C HIS A 113 17.13 11.99 7.66
N LEU A 114 17.21 10.78 7.11
CA LEU A 114 18.18 9.80 7.60
C LEU A 114 19.62 10.29 7.37
N PRO A 115 20.57 9.93 8.26
CA PRO A 115 22.00 10.19 8.05
C PRO A 115 22.52 9.59 6.73
N ASP A 116 23.67 10.10 6.26
CA ASP A 116 24.31 9.65 5.00
C ASP A 116 24.74 8.17 5.01
N SER A 117 24.86 7.56 6.19
CA SER A 117 25.11 6.13 6.34
C SER A 117 23.94 5.25 5.90
N PHE A 118 22.74 5.83 5.74
CA PHE A 118 21.56 5.13 5.25
C PHE A 118 21.33 5.38 3.76
N GLN A 119 20.87 4.35 3.08
CA GLN A 119 20.26 4.47 1.75
C GLN A 119 18.81 4.05 1.84
N ALA A 120 17.90 4.84 1.29
CA ALA A 120 16.45 4.60 1.46
C ALA A 120 15.69 4.83 0.17
N ILE A 121 14.67 3.99 -0.08
CA ILE A 121 13.73 4.11 -1.20
C ILE A 121 12.33 3.71 -0.72
N GLY A 122 11.32 4.48 -1.10
CA GLY A 122 9.93 4.15 -0.82
C GLY A 122 9.40 3.05 -1.72
N GLY A 123 8.49 2.23 -1.19
CA GLY A 123 7.79 1.20 -1.94
C GLY A 123 6.30 1.15 -1.63
N HIS A 124 5.48 0.81 -2.63
CA HIS A 124 4.05 0.55 -2.42
C HIS A 124 3.55 -0.51 -3.40
N PRO A 125 3.30 -1.75 -2.95
CA PRO A 125 2.66 -2.77 -3.77
C PRO A 125 1.16 -2.44 -3.96
N MET A 126 0.73 -2.25 -5.21
CA MET A 126 -0.66 -1.92 -5.55
C MET A 126 -1.55 -3.18 -5.51
N CYS A 127 -1.58 -3.82 -4.37
CA CYS A 127 -2.36 -5.03 -4.10
C CYS A 127 -2.81 -5.07 -2.65
N GLY A 128 -3.76 -5.94 -2.35
CA GLY A 128 -4.28 -6.13 -1.00
C GLY A 128 -5.38 -7.17 -0.96
N LYS A 129 -5.87 -7.43 0.23
CA LYS A 129 -7.05 -8.26 0.49
C LYS A 129 -7.94 -7.52 1.49
N GLU A 130 -9.20 -7.86 1.53
CA GLU A 130 -10.16 -7.31 2.51
C GLU A 130 -9.89 -7.83 3.93
N VAL A 131 -9.04 -8.85 4.05
CA VAL A 131 -8.66 -9.47 5.34
C VAL A 131 -7.24 -9.07 5.70
N ALA A 132 -7.06 -8.53 6.89
CA ALA A 132 -5.76 -8.12 7.42
C ALA A 132 -5.04 -9.28 8.16
N GLY A 133 -3.74 -9.07 8.41
CA GLY A 133 -2.92 -9.95 9.25
C GLY A 133 -2.18 -11.05 8.50
N PHE A 134 -1.27 -11.71 9.22
CA PHE A 134 -0.40 -12.74 8.66
C PHE A 134 -1.15 -13.98 8.13
N GLY A 135 -2.30 -14.32 8.73
CA GLY A 135 -3.12 -15.44 8.29
C GLY A 135 -3.64 -15.33 6.86
N ALA A 136 -3.72 -14.11 6.32
CA ALA A 136 -4.14 -13.85 4.94
C ALA A 136 -2.94 -13.71 3.96
N ALA A 137 -1.70 -13.74 4.46
CA ALA A 137 -0.48 -13.57 3.67
C ALA A 137 -0.25 -14.77 2.74
N THR A 138 0.19 -14.49 1.52
CA THR A 138 0.52 -15.50 0.52
C THR A 138 1.76 -15.08 -0.28
N PRO A 139 2.63 -16.00 -0.72
CA PRO A 139 3.84 -15.65 -1.46
C PRO A 139 3.54 -15.04 -2.84
N ASP A 140 2.35 -15.31 -3.39
CA ASP A 140 1.97 -14.84 -4.72
C ASP A 140 1.20 -13.50 -4.70
N LEU A 141 1.08 -12.83 -3.54
CA LEU A 141 0.28 -11.61 -3.40
C LEU A 141 0.71 -10.49 -4.37
N PHE A 142 2.01 -10.40 -4.64
CA PHE A 142 2.59 -9.36 -5.49
C PHE A 142 2.63 -9.72 -6.98
N ARG A 143 2.42 -10.99 -7.31
CA ARG A 143 2.59 -11.49 -8.67
C ARG A 143 1.69 -10.75 -9.67
N GLN A 144 2.30 -10.24 -10.75
CA GLN A 144 1.65 -9.45 -11.81
C GLN A 144 1.01 -8.13 -11.33
N GLN A 145 1.23 -7.74 -10.09
CA GLN A 145 0.75 -6.46 -9.57
C GLN A 145 1.75 -5.34 -9.85
N THR A 146 1.27 -4.13 -10.01
CA THR A 146 2.14 -2.95 -10.04
C THR A 146 2.75 -2.75 -8.66
N PHE A 147 4.05 -2.51 -8.62
CA PHE A 147 4.77 -2.17 -7.40
C PHE A 147 5.46 -0.82 -7.61
N ILE A 148 4.98 0.21 -6.92
CA ILE A 148 5.52 1.56 -7.08
C ILE A 148 6.78 1.70 -6.25
N LEU A 149 7.83 2.26 -6.87
CA LEU A 149 9.08 2.67 -6.23
C LEU A 149 9.14 4.20 -6.22
N CYS A 150 9.39 4.78 -5.07
CA CYS A 150 9.49 6.22 -4.88
C CYS A 150 10.91 6.58 -4.42
N PRO A 151 11.78 7.03 -5.33
CA PRO A 151 13.12 7.48 -4.98
C PRO A 151 13.09 8.66 -4.01
N THR A 152 14.07 8.72 -3.12
CA THR A 152 14.32 9.77 -2.12
C THR A 152 15.69 10.40 -2.33
N GLN A 153 16.05 11.43 -1.57
CA GLN A 153 17.41 12.00 -1.60
C GLN A 153 18.47 10.99 -1.12
N ARG A 154 18.05 9.93 -0.41
CA ARG A 154 18.90 8.83 0.07
C ARG A 154 18.96 7.64 -0.90
N THR A 155 18.26 7.70 -2.03
CA THR A 155 18.28 6.63 -3.02
C THR A 155 19.55 6.72 -3.86
N THR A 156 20.38 5.68 -3.79
CA THR A 156 21.54 5.53 -4.65
C THR A 156 21.20 4.64 -5.85
N PRO A 157 21.97 4.71 -6.96
CA PRO A 157 21.78 3.80 -8.10
C PRO A 157 21.87 2.32 -7.71
N HIS A 158 22.68 2.00 -6.69
CA HIS A 158 22.80 0.64 -6.16
C HIS A 158 21.48 0.20 -5.48
N LEU A 159 20.93 1.02 -4.57
CA LEU A 159 19.66 0.69 -3.90
C LEU A 159 18.51 0.61 -4.88
N GLU A 160 18.47 1.52 -5.86
CA GLU A 160 17.42 1.50 -6.90
C GLU A 160 17.45 0.17 -7.67
N ALA A 161 18.64 -0.30 -8.06
CA ALA A 161 18.83 -1.59 -8.73
C ALA A 161 18.40 -2.77 -7.81
N VAL A 162 18.76 -2.73 -6.52
CA VAL A 162 18.35 -3.74 -5.53
C VAL A 162 16.82 -3.77 -5.36
N ALA A 163 16.19 -2.61 -5.21
CA ALA A 163 14.75 -2.51 -5.05
C ALA A 163 14.00 -2.97 -6.32
N HIS A 164 14.47 -2.55 -7.49
CA HIS A 164 13.92 -3.00 -8.77
C HIS A 164 14.00 -4.53 -8.91
N GLN A 165 15.19 -5.11 -8.62
CA GLN A 165 15.37 -6.57 -8.72
C GLN A 165 14.49 -7.31 -7.71
N LEU A 166 14.38 -6.80 -6.47
CA LEU A 166 13.48 -7.38 -5.47
C LEU A 166 12.03 -7.42 -5.98
N VAL A 167 11.54 -6.33 -6.57
CA VAL A 167 10.17 -6.26 -7.12
C VAL A 167 9.98 -7.27 -8.26
N VAL A 168 10.97 -7.40 -9.15
CA VAL A 168 10.93 -8.38 -10.25
C VAL A 168 10.95 -9.82 -9.71
N ASP A 169 11.78 -10.10 -8.71
CA ASP A 169 11.87 -11.43 -8.06
C ASP A 169 10.56 -11.83 -7.34
N LEU A 170 9.78 -10.85 -6.89
CA LEU A 170 8.43 -11.05 -6.37
C LEU A 170 7.38 -11.31 -7.47
N GLY A 171 7.78 -11.27 -8.75
CA GLY A 171 6.89 -11.40 -9.90
C GLY A 171 5.99 -10.18 -10.13
N ALA A 172 6.31 -9.03 -9.51
CA ALA A 172 5.61 -7.77 -9.66
C ALA A 172 6.20 -6.91 -10.79
N ARG A 173 5.47 -5.88 -11.19
CA ARG A 173 5.88 -4.92 -12.23
C ARG A 173 6.30 -3.61 -11.57
N PRO A 174 7.60 -3.23 -11.60
CA PRO A 174 8.05 -1.99 -11.00
C PRO A 174 7.57 -0.77 -11.81
N LEU A 175 7.12 0.27 -11.10
CA LEU A 175 6.78 1.58 -11.64
C LEU A 175 7.42 2.65 -10.76
N VAL A 176 8.28 3.49 -11.33
CA VAL A 176 8.95 4.55 -10.58
C VAL A 176 8.13 5.83 -10.65
N LEU A 177 7.78 6.39 -9.49
CA LEU A 177 7.03 7.65 -9.36
C LEU A 177 7.63 8.54 -8.26
N PRO A 178 7.63 9.88 -8.45
CA PRO A 178 7.88 10.80 -7.34
C PRO A 178 6.83 10.63 -6.23
N PRO A 179 7.20 10.77 -4.92
CA PRO A 179 6.29 10.55 -3.79
C PRO A 179 4.99 11.37 -3.86
N ALA A 180 5.07 12.65 -4.23
CA ALA A 180 3.89 13.52 -4.33
C ALA A 180 2.95 13.10 -5.47
N LEU A 181 3.50 12.65 -6.61
CA LEU A 181 2.70 12.14 -7.72
C LEU A 181 2.02 10.82 -7.35
N HIS A 182 2.75 9.93 -6.68
CA HIS A 182 2.17 8.70 -6.10
C HIS A 182 0.96 9.01 -5.24
N ASP A 183 1.11 9.90 -4.24
CA ASP A 183 0.05 10.21 -3.28
C ASP A 183 -1.17 10.84 -3.94
N ASN A 184 -0.97 11.69 -4.96
CA ASN A 184 -2.06 12.23 -5.76
C ASN A 184 -2.79 11.13 -6.56
N MET A 185 -2.06 10.22 -7.20
CA MET A 185 -2.65 9.13 -7.98
C MET A 185 -3.45 8.17 -7.10
N VAL A 186 -2.89 7.73 -5.97
CA VAL A 186 -3.61 6.81 -5.08
C VAL A 186 -4.79 7.49 -4.37
N ALA A 187 -4.76 8.81 -4.20
CA ALA A 187 -5.93 9.54 -3.72
C ALA A 187 -7.13 9.40 -4.68
N VAL A 188 -6.89 9.42 -6.00
CA VAL A 188 -7.94 9.24 -7.02
C VAL A 188 -8.43 7.80 -7.10
N VAL A 189 -7.50 6.83 -7.19
CA VAL A 189 -7.85 5.45 -7.58
C VAL A 189 -8.08 4.50 -6.40
N SER A 190 -7.79 4.94 -5.18
CA SER A 190 -7.89 4.12 -3.96
C SER A 190 -8.61 4.84 -2.81
N HIS A 191 -8.13 6.02 -2.39
CA HIS A 191 -8.65 6.66 -1.18
C HIS A 191 -10.03 7.29 -1.40
N LEU A 192 -10.25 7.98 -2.53
CA LEU A 192 -11.56 8.52 -2.89
C LEU A 192 -12.61 7.39 -3.07
N PRO A 193 -12.35 6.30 -3.82
CA PRO A 193 -13.27 5.16 -3.89
C PRO A 193 -13.68 4.61 -2.52
N TYR A 194 -12.75 4.50 -1.58
CA TYR A 194 -13.08 4.10 -0.20
C TYR A 194 -14.01 5.12 0.47
N MET A 195 -13.70 6.43 0.37
CA MET A 195 -14.53 7.48 0.98
C MET A 195 -15.93 7.52 0.40
N VAL A 196 -16.06 7.31 -0.91
CA VAL A 196 -17.35 7.23 -1.60
C VAL A 196 -18.15 6.00 -1.10
N ALA A 197 -17.52 4.83 -1.05
CA ALA A 197 -18.13 3.62 -0.55
C ALA A 197 -18.57 3.74 0.92
N ALA A 198 -17.72 4.32 1.77
CA ALA A 198 -18.02 4.54 3.19
C ALA A 198 -19.17 5.54 3.40
N ALA A 199 -19.16 6.65 2.64
CA ALA A 199 -20.24 7.64 2.67
C ALA A 199 -21.56 7.06 2.17
N LEU A 200 -21.53 6.29 1.08
CA LEU A 200 -22.72 5.60 0.53
C LEU A 200 -23.30 4.61 1.55
N MET A 201 -22.44 3.79 2.15
CA MET A 201 -22.89 2.81 3.17
C MET A 201 -23.46 3.51 4.39
N ARG A 202 -22.81 4.59 4.86
CA ARG A 202 -23.30 5.38 5.99
C ARG A 202 -24.65 6.06 5.69
N HIS A 203 -24.80 6.61 4.49
CA HIS A 203 -26.07 7.21 4.04
C HIS A 203 -27.19 6.18 4.02
N ALA A 204 -26.98 5.02 3.40
CA ALA A 204 -27.96 3.95 3.34
C ALA A 204 -28.36 3.46 4.75
N ALA A 205 -27.43 3.31 5.67
CA ALA A 205 -27.70 2.90 7.05
C ALA A 205 -28.53 3.93 7.83
N GLN A 206 -28.46 5.21 7.48
CA GLN A 206 -29.23 6.29 8.11
C GLN A 206 -30.70 6.37 7.65
N VAL A 207 -31.06 5.70 6.55
CA VAL A 207 -32.45 5.63 6.09
C VAL A 207 -33.39 4.98 7.15
N GLY A 208 -32.82 4.03 7.93
CA GLY A 208 -33.53 3.44 9.08
C GLY A 208 -34.69 2.48 8.72
N ASP A 209 -34.81 2.08 7.45
CA ASP A 209 -35.80 1.14 6.98
C ASP A 209 -35.16 -0.21 6.62
N GLU A 210 -35.45 -1.25 7.40
CA GLU A 210 -34.91 -2.60 7.20
C GLU A 210 -35.21 -3.20 5.83
N ARG A 211 -36.28 -2.74 5.18
CA ARG A 211 -36.66 -3.17 3.83
C ARG A 211 -35.67 -2.71 2.76
N LEU A 212 -34.78 -1.78 3.06
CA LEU A 212 -33.73 -1.33 2.16
C LEU A 212 -32.80 -2.47 1.76
N TRP A 213 -32.45 -3.33 2.70
CA TRP A 213 -31.44 -4.39 2.45
C TRP A 213 -31.91 -5.46 1.47
N PRO A 214 -33.14 -6.00 1.56
CA PRO A 214 -33.68 -6.92 0.57
C PRO A 214 -33.79 -6.37 -0.86
N VAL A 215 -33.94 -5.05 -1.03
CA VAL A 215 -34.00 -4.42 -2.37
C VAL A 215 -32.63 -4.05 -2.91
N SER A 216 -31.58 -4.11 -2.09
CA SER A 216 -30.21 -3.87 -2.54
C SER A 216 -29.74 -5.01 -3.48
N SER A 217 -29.03 -4.66 -4.55
CA SER A 217 -28.54 -5.61 -5.54
C SER A 217 -27.03 -5.47 -5.77
N SER A 218 -26.52 -6.06 -6.85
CA SER A 218 -25.08 -6.04 -7.19
C SER A 218 -24.52 -4.61 -7.28
N GLY A 219 -25.27 -3.65 -7.80
CA GLY A 219 -24.80 -2.26 -7.91
C GLY A 219 -24.41 -1.67 -6.55
N PHE A 220 -25.29 -1.78 -5.55
CA PHE A 220 -24.97 -1.32 -4.20
C PHE A 220 -23.85 -2.11 -3.56
N ARG A 221 -23.93 -3.46 -3.64
CA ARG A 221 -22.90 -4.37 -3.07
C ARG A 221 -21.52 -4.07 -3.61
N ASP A 222 -21.38 -3.94 -4.94
CA ASP A 222 -20.08 -3.79 -5.58
C ASP A 222 -19.51 -2.37 -5.34
N THR A 223 -20.37 -1.33 -5.30
CA THR A 223 -19.95 0.04 -5.01
C THR A 223 -19.57 0.23 -3.53
N SER A 224 -20.31 -0.41 -2.60
CA SER A 224 -20.05 -0.27 -1.16
C SER A 224 -19.00 -1.24 -0.61
N ARG A 225 -18.56 -2.22 -1.39
CA ARG A 225 -17.71 -3.35 -0.96
C ARG A 225 -16.49 -2.92 -0.15
N VAL A 226 -15.77 -1.91 -0.61
CA VAL A 226 -14.54 -1.47 0.05
C VAL A 226 -14.78 -0.70 1.37
N ALA A 227 -16.04 -0.35 1.71
CA ALA A 227 -16.36 0.24 3.01
C ALA A 227 -16.05 -0.71 4.19
N GLY A 228 -15.95 -2.03 3.94
CA GLY A 228 -15.57 -3.03 4.94
C GLY A 228 -14.06 -3.11 5.23
N THR A 229 -13.23 -2.26 4.62
CA THR A 229 -11.78 -2.22 4.87
C THR A 229 -11.49 -1.83 6.33
N ASP A 230 -10.37 -2.34 6.88
CA ASP A 230 -9.93 -2.06 8.24
C ASP A 230 -9.89 -0.56 8.55
N PRO A 231 -10.64 -0.07 9.56
CA PRO A 231 -10.77 1.36 9.82
C PRO A 231 -9.48 2.00 10.35
N GLN A 232 -8.63 1.25 11.07
CA GLN A 232 -7.37 1.77 11.59
C GLN A 232 -6.37 2.01 10.45
N MET A 233 -6.30 1.09 9.50
CA MET A 233 -5.48 1.24 8.30
C MET A 233 -5.94 2.45 7.48
N MET A 234 -7.24 2.60 7.27
CA MET A 234 -7.78 3.74 6.51
C MET A 234 -7.59 5.07 7.23
N LEU A 235 -7.72 5.10 8.55
CA LEU A 235 -7.42 6.30 9.35
C LEU A 235 -5.97 6.76 9.10
N ASP A 236 -5.00 5.85 9.15
CA ASP A 236 -3.59 6.18 8.88
C ASP A 236 -3.41 6.74 7.46
N ILE A 237 -3.98 6.07 6.46
CA ILE A 237 -3.91 6.49 5.04
C ILE A 237 -4.50 7.89 4.85
N LEU A 238 -5.71 8.12 5.34
CA LEU A 238 -6.41 9.40 5.15
C LEU A 238 -5.69 10.57 5.83
N LEU A 239 -5.08 10.34 7.00
CA LEU A 239 -4.33 11.37 7.72
C LEU A 239 -2.96 11.66 7.11
N THR A 240 -2.28 10.65 6.57
CA THR A 240 -0.94 10.79 5.97
C THR A 240 -0.99 11.23 4.49
N ASN A 241 -2.17 11.13 3.83
CA ASN A 241 -2.41 11.69 2.50
C ASN A 241 -3.54 12.75 2.51
N LYS A 242 -3.69 13.47 3.62
CA LYS A 242 -4.81 14.37 3.89
C LYS A 242 -5.07 15.38 2.77
N THR A 243 -4.03 16.06 2.30
CA THR A 243 -4.18 17.17 1.32
C THR A 243 -4.73 16.64 -0.01
N ALA A 244 -4.15 15.59 -0.58
CA ALA A 244 -4.62 15.01 -1.82
C ALA A 244 -6.03 14.41 -1.68
N VAL A 245 -6.32 13.74 -0.57
CA VAL A 245 -7.66 13.18 -0.31
C VAL A 245 -8.73 14.26 -0.25
N LEU A 246 -8.50 15.35 0.48
CA LEU A 246 -9.45 16.46 0.58
C LEU A 246 -9.68 17.14 -0.78
N GLN A 247 -8.62 17.28 -1.58
CA GLN A 247 -8.73 17.82 -2.93
C GLN A 247 -9.61 16.92 -3.83
N GLN A 248 -9.42 15.60 -3.77
CA GLN A 248 -10.24 14.68 -4.57
C GLN A 248 -11.69 14.64 -4.09
N ILE A 249 -11.95 14.73 -2.80
CA ILE A 249 -13.32 14.84 -2.26
C ILE A 249 -14.00 16.11 -2.82
N ALA A 250 -13.32 17.25 -2.80
CA ALA A 250 -13.89 18.50 -3.33
C ALA A 250 -14.20 18.40 -4.83
N HIS A 251 -13.29 17.82 -5.62
CA HIS A 251 -13.54 17.60 -7.06
C HIS A 251 -14.73 16.65 -7.28
N TYR A 252 -14.84 15.58 -6.50
CA TYR A 252 -15.95 14.64 -6.61
C TYR A 252 -17.30 15.26 -6.20
N GLN A 253 -17.31 16.12 -5.17
CA GLN A 253 -18.50 16.88 -4.79
C GLN A 253 -18.98 17.78 -5.91
N ASN A 254 -18.08 18.45 -6.64
CA ASN A 254 -18.43 19.27 -7.79
C ASN A 254 -19.08 18.42 -8.91
N GLN A 255 -18.52 17.23 -9.22
CA GLN A 255 -19.11 16.31 -10.21
C GLN A 255 -20.53 15.87 -9.82
N LEU A 256 -20.77 15.63 -8.53
CA LEU A 256 -22.12 15.31 -8.05
C LEU A 256 -23.08 16.52 -8.15
N ALA A 257 -22.60 17.72 -7.87
CA ALA A 257 -23.40 18.95 -8.00
C ALA A 257 -23.76 19.23 -9.47
N ASP A 258 -22.79 19.05 -10.39
CA ASP A 258 -23.01 19.24 -11.82
C ASP A 258 -24.10 18.31 -12.35
N VAL A 259 -24.01 17.01 -12.08
CA VAL A 259 -25.04 16.05 -12.54
C VAL A 259 -26.38 16.28 -11.86
N ALA A 260 -26.42 16.70 -10.59
CA ALA A 260 -27.66 17.04 -9.89
C ALA A 260 -28.36 18.24 -10.57
N ALA A 261 -27.62 19.27 -10.99
CA ALA A 261 -28.16 20.41 -11.72
C ALA A 261 -28.76 20.01 -13.09
N LEU A 262 -28.10 19.09 -13.83
CA LEU A 262 -28.65 18.57 -15.10
C LEU A 262 -29.97 17.82 -14.88
N ILE A 263 -30.07 17.05 -13.80
CA ILE A 263 -31.32 16.33 -13.44
C ILE A 263 -32.43 17.35 -13.06
N GLU A 264 -32.11 18.34 -12.24
CA GLU A 264 -33.05 19.35 -11.77
C GLU A 264 -33.61 20.18 -12.93
N THR A 265 -32.79 20.56 -13.90
CA THR A 265 -33.19 21.36 -15.07
C THR A 265 -33.85 20.53 -16.17
N HIS A 266 -33.89 19.20 -16.04
CA HIS A 266 -34.37 18.25 -17.08
C HIS A 266 -33.69 18.46 -18.45
N ASP A 267 -32.38 18.78 -18.41
CA ASP A 267 -31.59 18.91 -19.63
C ASP A 267 -31.18 17.52 -20.14
N GLU A 268 -32.09 16.89 -20.89
CA GLU A 268 -31.90 15.51 -21.36
C GLU A 268 -30.68 15.37 -22.27
N ASP A 269 -30.41 16.37 -23.15
CA ASP A 269 -29.28 16.30 -24.09
C ASP A 269 -27.95 16.39 -23.36
N ALA A 270 -27.80 17.36 -22.45
CA ALA A 270 -26.57 17.49 -21.67
C ALA A 270 -26.37 16.32 -20.69
N LEU A 271 -27.45 15.79 -20.08
CA LEU A 271 -27.37 14.62 -19.20
C LEU A 271 -26.97 13.36 -20.00
N LEU A 272 -27.54 13.15 -21.20
CA LEU A 272 -27.18 12.03 -22.06
C LEU A 272 -25.71 12.12 -22.52
N GLN A 273 -25.27 13.32 -22.88
CA GLN A 273 -23.86 13.56 -23.21
C GLN A 273 -22.96 13.18 -22.05
N TRP A 274 -23.21 13.68 -20.83
CA TRP A 274 -22.44 13.40 -19.63
C TRP A 274 -22.34 11.88 -19.35
N LEU A 275 -23.46 11.16 -19.45
CA LEU A 275 -23.51 9.70 -19.26
C LEU A 275 -22.70 8.96 -20.33
N THR A 276 -22.78 9.42 -21.58
CA THR A 276 -22.05 8.82 -22.72
C THR A 276 -20.55 8.99 -22.57
N GLU A 277 -20.08 10.18 -22.21
CA GLU A 277 -18.66 10.46 -21.94
C GLU A 277 -18.13 9.61 -20.78
N THR A 278 -18.91 9.45 -19.70
CA THR A 278 -18.59 8.59 -18.57
C THR A 278 -18.46 7.12 -19.00
N GLN A 279 -19.38 6.63 -19.83
CA GLN A 279 -19.32 5.26 -20.36
C GLN A 279 -18.07 5.06 -21.23
N GLN A 280 -17.74 6.02 -22.10
CA GLN A 280 -16.53 5.97 -22.93
C GLN A 280 -15.26 5.92 -22.08
N ALA A 281 -15.17 6.76 -21.04
CA ALA A 281 -14.04 6.73 -20.11
C ALA A 281 -13.91 5.37 -19.38
N TYR A 282 -15.03 4.75 -19.00
CA TYR A 282 -15.02 3.40 -18.41
C TYR A 282 -14.45 2.35 -19.40
N TRP A 283 -14.85 2.38 -20.66
CA TRP A 283 -14.35 1.41 -21.63
C TRP A 283 -12.88 1.62 -21.96
N ALA A 284 -12.42 2.87 -22.04
CA ALA A 284 -11.00 3.19 -22.19
C ALA A 284 -10.16 2.65 -21.01
N TYR A 285 -10.64 2.85 -19.78
CA TYR A 285 -10.02 2.26 -18.58
C TYR A 285 -9.95 0.72 -18.65
N ARG A 286 -11.05 0.06 -19.06
CA ARG A 286 -11.10 -1.40 -19.18
C ARG A 286 -10.12 -1.94 -20.23
N GLN A 287 -9.94 -1.23 -21.34
CA GLN A 287 -8.97 -1.59 -22.36
C GLN A 287 -7.53 -1.45 -21.83
N ALA A 288 -7.19 -0.32 -21.24
CA ALA A 288 -5.87 -0.09 -20.64
C ALA A 288 -5.47 -1.15 -19.59
N LYS A 289 -6.48 -1.71 -18.87
CA LYS A 289 -6.25 -2.79 -17.89
C LYS A 289 -6.08 -4.18 -18.49
N LYS A 290 -6.49 -4.40 -19.74
CA LYS A 290 -6.26 -5.68 -20.46
C LYS A 290 -4.88 -5.71 -21.12
N ASP A 291 -4.41 -4.55 -21.56
CA ASP A 291 -3.16 -4.39 -22.30
C ASP A 291 -1.93 -4.23 -21.41
N GLY A 292 -2.12 -4.00 -20.10
CA GLY A 292 -1.09 -3.86 -19.05
C GLY A 292 -1.13 -5.01 -18.05
#